data_59f24a7937909335e84919f5c1e313bd
#
_entry.id   59f24a7937909335e84919f5c1e313bd
#
_cell.length_a   1.000
_cell.length_b   1.000
_cell.length_c   1.000
_cell.angle_alpha   90.00
_cell.angle_beta   90.00
_cell.angle_gamma   90.00
#
_symmetry.space_group_name_H-M   'P 1'
#
loop_
_entity.id
_entity.type
_entity.pdbx_description
1 polymer ?
#
loop_
_entity_poly.entity_id
_entity_poly.type
_entity_poly.pdbx_seq_one_letter_code
_entity_poly.pdbx_strand_id
1 'polypeptide(L)'
;MKLTPEQLAQFDRDGYLFFPGQFSPEETQALLDAVPELYAKRDAFNVREKGRDAVRTNFAAHMVSKPFGKLGRHPRMIEPVEMLLGEKLYMHQFKINGKMAFEGDVWQWHQDYGTWLNDDMMPTERAMNVAIFLDDVNEHNGPLMFIPGSHKRGVVAAKHDLSTTSYPLWTVDNELITQLVDRAGGKNGGIVSPKGPAGSMILFHSCLVHASTSNLSPWNRVAVYLSLCAVSNHIRRHKRPEYIAHRDFTPIDCLPDDCLLQDYPVDLPWKDGMPGSALQTSTVPFDEQKAAA
;
A
#
# COMPACT_ATOMS: atom_id res chain seq x y z
N MET A 1 12.40 5.42 -14.08
CA MET A 1 12.00 4.26 -14.96
C MET A 1 10.86 4.71 -15.87
N LYS A 2 10.98 4.56 -17.20
CA LYS A 2 9.91 4.92 -18.14
C LYS A 2 9.12 3.68 -18.55
N LEU A 3 7.80 3.80 -18.65
CA LEU A 3 6.93 2.74 -19.16
C LEU A 3 6.97 2.72 -20.69
N THR A 4 6.93 1.52 -21.28
CA THR A 4 6.81 1.35 -22.74
C THR A 4 5.36 1.55 -23.19
N PRO A 5 5.10 1.77 -24.49
CA PRO A 5 3.73 1.84 -25.02
C PRO A 5 2.90 0.59 -24.72
N GLU A 6 3.52 -0.60 -24.76
CA GLU A 6 2.87 -1.87 -24.45
C GLU A 6 2.47 -1.95 -22.98
N GLN A 7 3.33 -1.47 -22.06
CA GLN A 7 3.02 -1.38 -20.63
C GLN A 7 1.90 -0.38 -20.34
N LEU A 8 1.89 0.77 -21.02
CA LEU A 8 0.79 1.73 -20.92
C LEU A 8 -0.53 1.12 -21.40
N ALA A 9 -0.53 0.42 -22.53
CA ALA A 9 -1.70 -0.30 -23.03
C ALA A 9 -2.15 -1.43 -22.10
N GLN A 10 -1.21 -2.17 -21.50
CA GLN A 10 -1.51 -3.19 -20.49
C GLN A 10 -2.12 -2.56 -19.25
N PHE A 11 -1.56 -1.48 -18.74
CA PHE A 11 -2.09 -0.79 -17.56
C PHE A 11 -3.50 -0.27 -17.81
N ASP A 12 -3.77 0.36 -18.96
CA ASP A 12 -5.11 0.78 -19.34
C ASP A 12 -6.09 -0.40 -19.40
N ARG A 13 -5.67 -1.55 -19.95
CA ARG A 13 -6.53 -2.73 -20.08
C ARG A 13 -6.80 -3.39 -18.72
N ASP A 14 -5.75 -3.65 -17.93
CA ASP A 14 -5.77 -4.54 -16.76
C ASP A 14 -5.83 -3.78 -15.43
N GLY A 15 -5.36 -2.53 -15.39
CA GLY A 15 -5.28 -1.70 -14.19
C GLY A 15 -4.07 -1.98 -13.30
N TYR A 16 -3.14 -2.82 -13.75
CA TYR A 16 -1.89 -3.10 -13.04
C TYR A 16 -0.76 -3.48 -13.98
N LEU A 17 0.48 -3.34 -13.48
CA LEU A 17 1.71 -3.85 -14.07
C LEU A 17 2.50 -4.64 -13.02
N PHE A 18 3.18 -5.68 -13.45
CA PHE A 18 4.06 -6.47 -12.61
C PHE A 18 5.47 -6.51 -13.20
N PHE A 19 6.47 -6.25 -12.35
CA PHE A 19 7.88 -6.17 -12.71
C PHE A 19 8.67 -7.15 -11.82
N PRO A 20 8.92 -8.38 -12.27
CA PRO A 20 9.68 -9.37 -11.50
C PRO A 20 11.12 -8.89 -11.26
N GLY A 21 11.63 -8.99 -10.03
CA GLY A 21 13.02 -8.69 -9.72
C GLY A 21 13.47 -7.27 -10.08
N GLN A 22 12.57 -6.27 -9.94
CA GLN A 22 12.87 -4.87 -10.29
C GLN A 22 13.94 -4.24 -9.39
N PHE A 23 14.08 -4.73 -8.16
CA PHE A 23 15.09 -4.34 -7.20
C PHE A 23 16.06 -5.51 -6.95
N SER A 24 17.33 -5.20 -6.75
CA SER A 24 18.34 -6.24 -6.49
C SER A 24 18.14 -6.89 -5.12
N PRO A 25 18.74 -8.07 -4.89
CA PRO A 25 18.73 -8.69 -3.56
C PRO A 25 19.31 -7.78 -2.49
N GLU A 26 20.38 -7.02 -2.78
CA GLU A 26 21.03 -6.11 -1.85
C GLU A 26 20.12 -4.91 -1.51
N GLU A 27 19.46 -4.32 -2.51
CA GLU A 27 18.48 -3.25 -2.30
C GLU A 27 17.31 -3.72 -1.43
N THR A 28 16.80 -4.93 -1.72
CA THR A 28 15.69 -5.54 -0.99
C THR A 28 16.09 -5.87 0.44
N GLN A 29 17.30 -6.43 0.66
CA GLN A 29 17.81 -6.76 1.98
C GLN A 29 17.99 -5.52 2.84
N ALA A 30 18.50 -4.41 2.28
CA ALA A 30 18.64 -3.14 3.01
C ALA A 30 17.30 -2.60 3.55
N LEU A 31 16.20 -2.85 2.84
CA LEU A 31 14.85 -2.52 3.31
C LEU A 31 14.37 -3.54 4.37
N LEU A 32 14.56 -4.83 4.11
CA LEU A 32 14.10 -5.91 5.00
C LEU A 32 14.77 -5.82 6.38
N ASP A 33 16.05 -5.50 6.45
CA ASP A 33 16.83 -5.34 7.69
C ASP A 33 16.28 -4.23 8.59
N ALA A 34 15.61 -3.23 8.03
CA ALA A 34 15.02 -2.12 8.79
C ALA A 34 13.61 -2.42 9.34
N VAL A 35 12.95 -3.50 8.89
CA VAL A 35 11.58 -3.84 9.30
C VAL A 35 11.48 -4.23 10.78
N PRO A 36 12.38 -5.08 11.35
CA PRO A 36 12.24 -5.53 12.74
C PRO A 36 12.22 -4.40 13.77
N GLU A 37 13.05 -3.37 13.60
CA GLU A 37 13.07 -2.20 14.48
C GLU A 37 11.72 -1.45 14.47
N LEU A 38 11.12 -1.30 13.28
CA LEU A 38 9.81 -0.64 13.14
C LEU A 38 8.69 -1.49 13.77
N TYR A 39 8.68 -2.80 13.51
CA TYR A 39 7.64 -3.70 14.03
C TYR A 39 7.70 -3.92 15.54
N ALA A 40 8.89 -3.75 16.15
CA ALA A 40 9.05 -3.84 17.60
C ALA A 40 8.37 -2.68 18.36
N LYS A 41 8.14 -1.54 17.70
CA LYS A 41 7.52 -0.37 18.33
C LYS A 41 6.06 -0.64 18.72
N ARG A 42 5.66 -0.11 19.89
CA ARG A 42 4.29 -0.22 20.45
C ARG A 42 3.54 1.10 20.31
N ASP A 43 3.72 1.78 19.20
CA ASP A 43 3.06 3.04 18.90
C ASP A 43 1.86 2.86 17.95
N ALA A 44 1.15 3.95 17.68
CA ALA A 44 -0.01 3.96 16.81
C ALA A 44 0.33 3.72 15.32
N PHE A 45 1.61 3.77 14.94
CA PHE A 45 2.02 3.49 13.57
C PHE A 45 1.92 2.00 13.21
N ASN A 46 1.90 1.13 14.23
CA ASN A 46 1.77 -0.31 14.08
C ASN A 46 0.35 -0.78 14.39
N VAL A 47 -0.43 -1.08 13.36
CA VAL A 47 -1.69 -1.83 13.50
C VAL A 47 -1.35 -3.32 13.54
N ARG A 48 -1.79 -4.01 14.58
CA ARG A 48 -1.54 -5.44 14.77
C ARG A 48 -2.73 -6.28 14.35
N GLU A 49 -2.52 -7.54 14.06
CA GLU A 49 -3.59 -8.49 13.77
C GLU A 49 -4.51 -8.66 14.98
N LYS A 50 -5.79 -8.88 14.72
CA LYS A 50 -6.82 -8.97 15.77
C LYS A 50 -6.51 -10.13 16.74
N GLY A 51 -6.28 -9.77 18.01
CA GLY A 51 -5.96 -10.74 19.06
C GLY A 51 -4.57 -11.40 18.95
N ARG A 52 -3.66 -10.83 18.14
CA ARG A 52 -2.30 -11.32 17.94
C ARG A 52 -1.27 -10.20 18.06
N ASP A 53 0.00 -10.57 18.24
CA ASP A 53 1.10 -9.60 18.32
C ASP A 53 1.71 -9.27 16.94
N ALA A 54 1.40 -10.04 15.92
CA ALA A 54 1.88 -9.82 14.57
C ALA A 54 1.44 -8.46 14.01
N VAL A 55 2.37 -7.72 13.42
CA VAL A 55 2.07 -6.45 12.76
C VAL A 55 1.40 -6.71 11.43
N ARG A 56 0.17 -6.21 11.27
CA ARG A 56 -0.58 -6.23 10.03
C ARG A 56 -0.09 -5.16 9.05
N THR A 57 0.09 -3.95 9.58
CA THR A 57 0.59 -2.82 8.79
C THR A 57 1.31 -1.82 9.69
N ASN A 58 2.45 -1.34 9.22
CA ASN A 58 3.15 -0.19 9.76
C ASN A 58 2.95 0.98 8.81
N PHE A 59 2.64 2.16 9.35
CA PHE A 59 2.45 3.38 8.60
C PHE A 59 3.65 4.32 8.73
N ALA A 60 3.85 5.17 7.73
CA ALA A 60 4.78 6.30 7.74
C ALA A 60 6.26 5.94 8.00
N ALA A 61 6.69 4.71 7.68
CA ALA A 61 8.09 4.29 7.85
C ALA A 61 9.09 5.24 7.17
N HIS A 62 8.72 5.87 6.05
CA HIS A 62 9.56 6.82 5.33
C HIS A 62 9.85 8.12 6.09
N MET A 63 9.06 8.44 7.13
CA MET A 63 9.23 9.62 7.97
C MET A 63 10.18 9.39 9.16
N VAL A 64 10.52 8.11 9.43
CA VAL A 64 11.28 7.71 10.63
C VAL A 64 12.47 6.81 10.36
N SER A 65 12.59 6.24 9.15
CA SER A 65 13.60 5.24 8.79
C SER A 65 14.30 5.62 7.49
N LYS A 66 15.64 5.70 7.53
CA LYS A 66 16.46 6.14 6.39
C LYS A 66 16.27 5.28 5.13
N PRO A 67 16.30 3.92 5.18
CA PRO A 67 16.03 3.10 4.00
C PRO A 67 14.66 3.37 3.38
N PHE A 68 13.61 3.50 4.20
CA PHE A 68 12.26 3.77 3.71
C PHE A 68 12.06 5.22 3.26
N GLY A 69 12.77 6.19 3.85
CA GLY A 69 12.83 7.56 3.37
C GLY A 69 13.42 7.64 1.96
N LYS A 70 14.47 6.85 1.68
CA LYS A 70 15.05 6.73 0.34
C LYS A 70 14.08 6.04 -0.63
N LEU A 71 13.44 4.93 -0.22
CA LEU A 71 12.45 4.23 -1.05
C LEU A 71 11.27 5.15 -1.43
N GLY A 72 10.81 5.99 -0.50
CA GLY A 72 9.74 6.97 -0.75
C GLY A 72 10.07 8.00 -1.83
N ARG A 73 11.34 8.11 -2.22
CA ARG A 73 11.86 9.02 -3.26
C ARG A 73 12.57 8.27 -4.40
N HIS A 74 12.37 6.95 -4.49
CA HIS A 74 13.06 6.13 -5.48
C HIS A 74 12.45 6.31 -6.88
N PRO A 75 13.23 6.60 -7.94
CA PRO A 75 12.72 6.88 -9.28
C PRO A 75 11.94 5.71 -9.89
N ARG A 76 12.30 4.45 -9.58
CA ARG A 76 11.54 3.27 -10.05
C ARG A 76 10.13 3.20 -9.47
N MET A 77 9.88 3.82 -8.29
CA MET A 77 8.55 3.89 -7.68
C MET A 77 7.75 5.10 -8.17
N ILE A 78 8.40 6.24 -8.41
CA ILE A 78 7.76 7.54 -8.64
C ILE A 78 7.51 7.81 -10.12
N GLU A 79 8.55 7.70 -10.98
CA GLU A 79 8.49 8.13 -12.39
C GLU A 79 7.40 7.42 -13.21
N PRO A 80 7.14 6.08 -13.05
CA PRO A 80 6.06 5.42 -13.78
C PRO A 80 4.69 5.99 -13.46
N VAL A 81 4.46 6.39 -12.21
CA VAL A 81 3.20 6.99 -11.77
C VAL A 81 3.06 8.42 -12.29
N GLU A 82 4.15 9.22 -12.28
CA GLU A 82 4.16 10.53 -12.94
C GLU A 82 3.79 10.43 -14.42
N MET A 83 4.31 9.40 -15.14
CA MET A 83 3.93 9.16 -16.55
C MET A 83 2.43 8.86 -16.71
N LEU A 84 1.87 8.01 -15.84
CA LEU A 84 0.45 7.63 -15.93
C LEU A 84 -0.48 8.77 -15.56
N LEU A 85 -0.13 9.60 -14.59
CA LEU A 85 -0.97 10.70 -14.11
C LEU A 85 -0.67 12.04 -14.83
N GLY A 86 0.48 12.15 -15.53
CA GLY A 86 0.88 13.35 -16.26
C GLY A 86 1.17 14.56 -15.35
N GLU A 87 1.52 14.33 -14.09
CA GLU A 87 1.68 15.35 -13.07
C GLU A 87 2.66 14.92 -11.98
N LYS A 88 3.21 15.87 -11.24
CA LYS A 88 3.97 15.64 -10.01
C LYS A 88 3.11 15.02 -8.92
N LEU A 89 3.74 14.24 -8.05
CA LEU A 89 3.08 13.40 -7.05
C LEU A 89 3.44 13.84 -5.63
N TYR A 90 2.51 13.60 -4.70
CA TYR A 90 2.81 13.58 -3.27
C TYR A 90 2.55 12.19 -2.68
N MET A 91 3.15 11.90 -1.53
CA MET A 91 2.94 10.66 -0.79
C MET A 91 1.64 10.75 0.00
N HIS A 92 0.56 10.08 -0.46
CA HIS A 92 -0.69 10.03 0.27
C HIS A 92 -0.63 9.03 1.44
N GLN A 93 -0.08 7.83 1.21
CA GLN A 93 0.17 6.83 2.24
C GLN A 93 1.49 6.10 2.00
N PHE A 94 2.15 5.74 3.08
CA PHE A 94 3.28 4.81 3.06
C PHE A 94 3.00 3.69 4.05
N LYS A 95 2.97 2.44 3.58
CA LYS A 95 2.59 1.27 4.39
C LYS A 95 3.62 0.15 4.21
N ILE A 96 3.96 -0.52 5.31
CA ILE A 96 4.65 -1.82 5.27
C ILE A 96 3.63 -2.85 5.77
N ASN A 97 3.11 -3.68 4.87
CA ASN A 97 2.13 -4.70 5.20
C ASN A 97 2.83 -6.03 5.47
N GLY A 98 2.67 -6.53 6.68
CA GLY A 98 3.14 -7.85 7.10
C GLY A 98 2.02 -8.89 6.99
N LYS A 99 2.33 -9.99 6.31
CA LYS A 99 1.59 -11.25 6.47
C LYS A 99 2.54 -12.25 7.10
N MET A 100 2.60 -12.20 8.43
CA MET A 100 3.49 -13.08 9.20
C MET A 100 3.05 -14.53 9.06
N ALA A 101 4.02 -15.45 9.12
CA ALA A 101 3.79 -16.89 8.98
C ALA A 101 2.68 -17.37 9.93
N PHE A 102 1.65 -18.04 9.41
CA PHE A 102 0.47 -18.56 10.10
C PHE A 102 -0.42 -17.52 10.80
N GLU A 103 -0.04 -16.24 10.82
CA GLU A 103 -0.73 -15.20 11.58
C GLU A 103 -1.36 -14.10 10.70
N GLY A 104 -0.80 -13.86 9.51
CA GLY A 104 -1.27 -12.81 8.61
C GLY A 104 -2.71 -13.06 8.14
N ASP A 105 -3.63 -12.14 8.46
CA ASP A 105 -5.05 -12.29 8.17
C ASP A 105 -5.43 -11.73 6.78
N VAL A 106 -6.66 -12.00 6.36
CA VAL A 106 -7.24 -11.59 5.07
C VAL A 106 -7.25 -10.07 4.90
N TRP A 107 -7.05 -9.60 3.68
CA TRP A 107 -7.54 -8.31 3.21
C TRP A 107 -8.71 -8.59 2.27
N GLN A 108 -9.92 -8.17 2.67
CA GLN A 108 -11.15 -8.40 1.93
C GLN A 108 -11.14 -7.62 0.61
N TRP A 109 -12.00 -7.99 -0.33
CA TRP A 109 -12.17 -7.30 -1.59
C TRP A 109 -12.55 -5.83 -1.39
N HIS A 110 -11.73 -4.93 -1.91
CA HIS A 110 -11.88 -3.48 -1.76
C HIS A 110 -11.24 -2.70 -2.92
N GLN A 111 -11.50 -1.42 -2.95
CA GLN A 111 -10.76 -0.41 -3.71
C GLN A 111 -10.12 0.56 -2.71
N ASP A 112 -8.85 0.88 -2.87
CA ASP A 112 -8.21 1.87 -2.00
C ASP A 112 -8.85 3.25 -2.15
N TYR A 113 -9.16 3.66 -3.37
CA TYR A 113 -9.83 4.94 -3.63
C TYR A 113 -11.20 5.03 -2.95
N GLY A 114 -11.92 3.92 -2.77
CA GLY A 114 -13.17 3.90 -2.01
C GLY A 114 -12.99 4.44 -0.58
N THR A 115 -11.90 4.06 0.09
CA THR A 115 -11.54 4.60 1.41
C THR A 115 -11.10 6.07 1.31
N TRP A 116 -10.25 6.41 0.36
CA TRP A 116 -9.74 7.78 0.23
C TRP A 116 -10.81 8.80 -0.13
N LEU A 117 -11.81 8.40 -0.93
CA LEU A 117 -12.97 9.21 -1.23
C LEU A 117 -13.84 9.44 0.03
N ASN A 118 -14.20 8.37 0.73
CA ASN A 118 -15.16 8.42 1.84
C ASN A 118 -14.56 9.04 3.12
N ASP A 119 -13.30 8.72 3.43
CA ASP A 119 -12.68 9.16 4.68
C ASP A 119 -11.84 10.44 4.52
N ASP A 120 -11.18 10.65 3.39
CA ASP A 120 -10.25 11.78 3.18
C ASP A 120 -10.80 12.85 2.22
N MET A 121 -11.93 12.59 1.55
CA MET A 121 -12.48 13.44 0.48
C MET A 121 -11.43 13.72 -0.62
N MET A 122 -10.74 12.66 -1.07
CA MET A 122 -9.87 12.75 -2.26
C MET A 122 -10.76 13.02 -3.49
N PRO A 123 -10.49 14.09 -4.27
CA PRO A 123 -11.44 14.55 -5.28
C PRO A 123 -11.71 13.57 -6.43
N THR A 124 -10.67 12.90 -6.92
CA THR A 124 -10.73 11.98 -8.04
C THR A 124 -9.82 10.77 -7.80
N GLU A 125 -9.94 9.74 -8.64
CA GLU A 125 -9.15 8.51 -8.59
C GLU A 125 -7.69 8.68 -9.11
N ARG A 126 -7.22 9.90 -9.32
CA ARG A 126 -5.85 10.20 -9.78
C ARG A 126 -4.79 9.91 -8.71
N ALA A 127 -4.74 8.63 -8.33
CA ALA A 127 -3.78 8.07 -7.39
C ALA A 127 -3.50 6.61 -7.76
N MET A 128 -2.28 6.15 -7.48
CA MET A 128 -1.81 4.80 -7.79
C MET A 128 -1.12 4.20 -6.58
N ASN A 129 -1.13 2.87 -6.48
CA ASN A 129 -0.29 2.16 -5.54
C ASN A 129 0.90 1.55 -6.27
N VAL A 130 2.07 1.68 -5.65
CA VAL A 130 3.27 0.94 -6.06
C VAL A 130 3.72 0.10 -4.88
N ALA A 131 3.85 -1.20 -5.08
CA ALA A 131 4.29 -2.13 -4.05
C ALA A 131 5.61 -2.80 -4.44
N ILE A 132 6.51 -2.97 -3.45
CA ILE A 132 7.70 -3.80 -3.58
C ILE A 132 7.61 -4.98 -2.61
N PHE A 133 7.92 -6.18 -3.09
CA PHE A 133 8.01 -7.38 -2.27
C PHE A 133 9.35 -7.40 -1.54
N LEU A 134 9.32 -7.51 -0.21
CA LEU A 134 10.53 -7.72 0.59
C LEU A 134 10.83 -9.20 0.84
N ASP A 135 9.81 -10.05 0.72
CA ASP A 135 9.89 -11.51 0.75
C ASP A 135 9.42 -12.09 -0.58
N ASP A 136 9.78 -13.33 -0.87
CA ASP A 136 9.20 -14.07 -1.98
C ASP A 136 7.69 -14.21 -1.81
N VAL A 137 6.95 -13.96 -2.87
CA VAL A 137 5.50 -14.10 -2.90
C VAL A 137 5.11 -15.33 -3.73
N ASN A 138 4.40 -16.24 -3.09
CA ASN A 138 3.90 -17.48 -3.69
C ASN A 138 2.39 -17.67 -3.41
N GLU A 139 1.80 -18.78 -3.86
CA GLU A 139 0.38 -19.10 -3.69
C GLU A 139 -0.05 -19.34 -2.25
N HIS A 140 0.88 -19.59 -1.33
CA HIS A 140 0.58 -20.06 0.02
C HIS A 140 0.72 -18.97 1.09
N ASN A 141 1.47 -17.90 0.82
CA ASN A 141 1.75 -16.86 1.81
C ASN A 141 0.89 -15.59 1.67
N GLY A 142 -0.31 -15.74 1.13
CA GLY A 142 -1.32 -14.68 1.06
C GLY A 142 -1.02 -13.61 -0.01
N PRO A 143 -0.80 -14.00 -1.28
CA PRO A 143 -0.51 -13.05 -2.34
C PRO A 143 -1.67 -12.09 -2.59
N LEU A 144 -1.37 -10.92 -3.20
CA LEU A 144 -2.38 -10.03 -3.73
C LEU A 144 -3.18 -10.74 -4.83
N MET A 145 -4.47 -10.44 -4.88
CA MET A 145 -5.38 -10.87 -5.94
C MET A 145 -6.02 -9.63 -6.55
N PHE A 146 -6.07 -9.56 -7.87
CA PHE A 146 -6.70 -8.50 -8.65
C PHE A 146 -7.83 -9.03 -9.52
N ILE A 147 -8.84 -8.20 -9.76
CA ILE A 147 -9.83 -8.42 -10.82
C ILE A 147 -9.43 -7.50 -11.98
N PRO A 148 -8.77 -8.02 -13.04
CA PRO A 148 -8.27 -7.19 -14.15
C PRO A 148 -9.38 -6.37 -14.80
N GLY A 149 -9.09 -5.11 -15.14
CA GLY A 149 -10.03 -4.21 -15.78
C GLY A 149 -11.14 -3.65 -14.89
N SER A 150 -11.22 -4.07 -13.60
CA SER A 150 -12.26 -3.58 -12.68
C SER A 150 -12.15 -2.08 -12.38
N HIS A 151 -10.97 -1.49 -12.50
CA HIS A 151 -10.74 -0.05 -12.34
C HIS A 151 -11.54 0.80 -13.33
N LYS A 152 -11.84 0.29 -14.53
CA LYS A 152 -12.66 0.98 -15.55
C LYS A 152 -14.10 1.23 -15.12
N ARG A 153 -14.54 0.62 -14.02
CA ARG A 153 -15.86 0.89 -13.42
C ARG A 153 -15.86 2.14 -12.52
N GLY A 154 -14.70 2.77 -12.31
CA GLY A 154 -14.54 3.80 -11.29
C GLY A 154 -14.80 3.24 -9.90
N VAL A 155 -15.35 4.07 -9.01
CA VAL A 155 -15.72 3.66 -7.65
C VAL A 155 -16.95 2.74 -7.70
N VAL A 156 -16.84 1.59 -7.04
CA VAL A 156 -17.96 0.66 -6.88
C VAL A 156 -18.57 0.76 -5.48
N ALA A 157 -19.81 0.29 -5.34
CA ALA A 157 -20.49 0.27 -4.06
C ALA A 157 -19.71 -0.59 -3.03
N ALA A 158 -19.55 -0.05 -1.84
CA ALA A 158 -18.83 -0.72 -0.75
C ALA A 158 -19.52 -0.44 0.60
N LYS A 159 -19.32 -1.35 1.56
CA LYS A 159 -19.80 -1.22 2.94
C LYS A 159 -18.60 -1.06 3.88
N HIS A 160 -18.75 -0.21 4.88
CA HIS A 160 -17.70 -0.04 5.88
C HIS A 160 -17.69 -1.23 6.84
N ASP A 161 -16.67 -2.07 6.75
CA ASP A 161 -16.44 -3.18 7.67
C ASP A 161 -15.50 -2.73 8.79
N LEU A 162 -16.02 -2.73 10.01
CA LEU A 162 -15.32 -2.30 11.22
C LEU A 162 -14.90 -3.48 12.11
N SER A 163 -15.29 -4.69 11.78
CA SER A 163 -15.27 -5.80 12.73
C SER A 163 -14.53 -7.05 12.28
N THR A 164 -14.44 -7.31 10.98
CA THR A 164 -13.86 -8.57 10.49
C THR A 164 -12.36 -8.65 10.78
N THR A 165 -11.62 -7.58 10.51
CA THR A 165 -10.18 -7.50 10.78
C THR A 165 -9.83 -6.33 11.69
N SER A 166 -8.59 -6.22 12.13
CA SER A 166 -8.11 -5.13 12.99
C SER A 166 -8.06 -3.77 12.30
N TYR A 167 -8.13 -3.73 10.96
CA TYR A 167 -8.10 -2.49 10.18
C TYR A 167 -9.44 -2.27 9.47
N PRO A 168 -10.16 -1.16 9.76
CA PRO A 168 -11.42 -0.83 9.11
C PRO A 168 -11.25 -0.67 7.60
N LEU A 169 -12.16 -1.26 6.82
CA LEU A 169 -12.06 -1.28 5.38
C LEU A 169 -13.42 -1.08 4.71
N TRP A 170 -13.45 -0.35 3.57
CA TRP A 170 -14.62 -0.29 2.71
C TRP A 170 -14.61 -1.50 1.78
N THR A 171 -15.44 -2.51 2.08
CA THR A 171 -15.45 -3.81 1.40
C THR A 171 -16.54 -3.87 0.34
N VAL A 172 -16.22 -4.53 -0.77
CA VAL A 172 -17.14 -4.82 -1.87
C VAL A 172 -17.85 -6.13 -1.58
N ASP A 173 -19.18 -6.17 -1.81
CA ASP A 173 -19.97 -7.38 -1.55
C ASP A 173 -19.70 -8.50 -2.58
N ASN A 174 -20.02 -9.74 -2.17
CA ASN A 174 -19.75 -10.94 -2.96
C ASN A 174 -20.52 -10.99 -4.29
N GLU A 175 -21.71 -10.42 -4.36
CA GLU A 175 -22.50 -10.40 -5.60
C GLU A 175 -21.83 -9.53 -6.65
N LEU A 176 -21.39 -8.31 -6.26
CA LEU A 176 -20.66 -7.43 -7.15
C LEU A 176 -19.31 -8.00 -7.55
N ILE A 177 -18.59 -8.65 -6.62
CA ILE A 177 -17.34 -9.36 -6.93
C ILE A 177 -17.57 -10.44 -7.98
N THR A 178 -18.63 -11.25 -7.84
CA THR A 178 -18.98 -12.28 -8.83
C THR A 178 -19.20 -11.66 -10.21
N GLN A 179 -19.97 -10.57 -10.30
CA GLN A 179 -20.22 -9.88 -11.57
C GLN A 179 -18.94 -9.31 -12.19
N LEU A 180 -18.02 -8.78 -11.38
CA LEU A 180 -16.75 -8.24 -11.87
C LEU A 180 -15.83 -9.35 -12.38
N VAL A 181 -15.74 -10.45 -11.63
CA VAL A 181 -14.94 -11.64 -12.00
C VAL A 181 -15.46 -12.26 -13.31
N ASP A 182 -16.78 -12.43 -13.46
CA ASP A 182 -17.37 -13.00 -14.68
C ASP A 182 -17.05 -12.14 -15.92
N ARG A 183 -17.10 -10.83 -15.78
CA ARG A 183 -16.74 -9.90 -16.87
C ARG A 183 -15.25 -9.92 -17.20
N ALA A 184 -14.39 -10.18 -16.23
CA ALA A 184 -12.95 -10.26 -16.40
C ALA A 184 -12.45 -11.61 -16.95
N GLY A 185 -13.37 -12.57 -17.22
CA GLY A 185 -13.02 -13.89 -17.78
C GLY A 185 -13.45 -15.07 -16.90
N GLY A 186 -14.19 -14.82 -15.81
CA GLY A 186 -14.72 -15.85 -14.93
C GLY A 186 -13.62 -16.75 -14.33
N LYS A 187 -13.84 -18.06 -14.36
CA LYS A 187 -12.87 -19.05 -13.83
C LYS A 187 -11.53 -19.06 -14.58
N ASN A 188 -11.47 -18.52 -15.80
CA ASN A 188 -10.31 -18.60 -16.69
C ASN A 188 -9.54 -17.26 -16.77
N GLY A 189 -9.37 -16.55 -15.68
CA GLY A 189 -8.59 -15.32 -15.63
C GLY A 189 -9.28 -14.12 -15.00
N GLY A 190 -10.50 -14.27 -14.50
CA GLY A 190 -11.23 -13.20 -13.82
C GLY A 190 -10.60 -12.77 -12.50
N ILE A 191 -9.74 -13.61 -11.91
CA ILE A 191 -8.86 -13.27 -10.79
C ILE A 191 -7.43 -13.62 -11.17
N VAL A 192 -6.51 -12.69 -10.96
CA VAL A 192 -5.08 -12.89 -11.15
C VAL A 192 -4.33 -12.61 -9.86
N SER A 193 -3.19 -13.27 -9.69
CA SER A 193 -2.36 -13.11 -8.49
C SER A 193 -0.89 -13.04 -8.91
N PRO A 194 -0.31 -11.83 -9.07
CA PRO A 194 1.11 -11.68 -9.36
C PRO A 194 1.97 -12.26 -8.23
N LYS A 195 2.90 -13.13 -8.57
CA LYS A 195 3.82 -13.81 -7.68
C LYS A 195 5.23 -13.72 -8.23
N GLY A 196 6.22 -13.69 -7.34
CA GLY A 196 7.61 -13.57 -7.77
C GLY A 196 8.57 -13.43 -6.59
N PRO A 197 9.87 -13.34 -6.89
CA PRO A 197 10.91 -13.21 -5.87
C PRO A 197 10.81 -11.87 -5.15
N ALA A 198 11.46 -11.79 -3.99
CA ALA A 198 11.78 -10.53 -3.31
C ALA A 198 12.42 -9.54 -4.32
N GLY A 199 12.14 -8.25 -4.15
CA GLY A 199 12.52 -7.21 -5.13
C GLY A 199 11.55 -7.05 -6.31
N SER A 200 10.54 -7.91 -6.46
CA SER A 200 9.49 -7.69 -7.48
C SER A 200 8.62 -6.47 -7.12
N MET A 201 8.14 -5.76 -8.14
CA MET A 201 7.32 -4.56 -7.99
C MET A 201 5.97 -4.72 -8.69
N ILE A 202 4.91 -4.19 -8.06
CA ILE A 202 3.57 -4.07 -8.67
C ILE A 202 3.18 -2.60 -8.66
N LEU A 203 2.68 -2.13 -9.79
CA LEU A 203 2.00 -0.84 -9.93
C LEU A 203 0.53 -1.10 -10.23
N PHE A 204 -0.41 -0.50 -9.48
CA PHE A 204 -1.83 -0.71 -9.71
C PHE A 204 -2.70 0.51 -9.40
N HIS A 205 -3.80 0.61 -10.15
CA HIS A 205 -4.75 1.72 -10.10
C HIS A 205 -5.51 1.74 -8.77
N SER A 206 -5.77 2.92 -8.21
CA SER A 206 -6.50 3.12 -6.95
C SER A 206 -7.92 2.53 -6.93
N CYS A 207 -8.56 2.45 -8.10
CA CYS A 207 -9.87 1.82 -8.30
C CYS A 207 -9.79 0.32 -8.69
N LEU A 208 -8.60 -0.28 -8.79
CA LEU A 208 -8.52 -1.72 -9.07
C LEU A 208 -9.03 -2.51 -7.86
N VAL A 209 -10.06 -3.34 -8.08
CA VAL A 209 -10.61 -4.18 -7.02
C VAL A 209 -9.62 -5.29 -6.71
N HIS A 210 -9.23 -5.35 -5.43
CA HIS A 210 -8.19 -6.27 -4.99
C HIS A 210 -8.44 -6.81 -3.58
N ALA A 211 -7.75 -7.89 -3.27
CA ALA A 211 -7.82 -8.60 -1.99
C ALA A 211 -6.51 -9.34 -1.72
N SER A 212 -6.39 -10.00 -0.58
CA SER A 212 -5.40 -11.05 -0.36
C SER A 212 -5.87 -12.06 0.68
N THR A 213 -5.55 -13.33 0.47
CA THR A 213 -5.87 -14.40 1.42
C THR A 213 -5.05 -14.29 2.70
N SER A 214 -5.43 -15.02 3.75
CA SER A 214 -4.60 -15.22 4.94
C SER A 214 -3.32 -15.98 4.58
N ASN A 215 -2.27 -15.79 5.38
CA ASN A 215 -1.03 -16.55 5.27
C ASN A 215 -1.13 -17.82 6.11
N LEU A 216 -1.24 -18.96 5.45
CA LEU A 216 -1.24 -20.30 6.10
C LEU A 216 0.11 -21.03 5.99
N SER A 217 1.12 -20.35 5.44
CA SER A 217 2.46 -20.92 5.23
C SER A 217 3.42 -20.61 6.38
N PRO A 218 4.55 -21.33 6.49
CA PRO A 218 5.61 -21.03 7.46
C PRO A 218 6.51 -19.86 7.03
N TRP A 219 6.19 -19.15 5.96
CA TRP A 219 7.00 -18.05 5.42
C TRP A 219 6.28 -16.72 5.60
N ASN A 220 7.02 -15.71 6.02
CA ASN A 220 6.50 -14.35 6.04
C ASN A 220 6.27 -13.83 4.61
N ARG A 221 5.40 -12.84 4.50
CA ARG A 221 5.24 -12.04 3.29
C ARG A 221 5.12 -10.57 3.66
N VAL A 222 6.23 -9.86 3.62
CA VAL A 222 6.31 -8.42 3.84
C VAL A 222 6.37 -7.70 2.50
N ALA A 223 5.57 -6.65 2.36
CA ALA A 223 5.60 -5.80 1.18
C ALA A 223 5.39 -4.33 1.58
N VAL A 224 6.09 -3.42 0.90
CA VAL A 224 5.95 -1.97 1.10
C VAL A 224 5.03 -1.42 0.03
N TYR A 225 4.11 -0.53 0.41
CA TYR A 225 3.16 0.14 -0.48
C TYR A 225 3.31 1.65 -0.38
N LEU A 226 3.55 2.28 -1.51
CA LEU A 226 3.48 3.72 -1.69
C LEU A 226 2.16 4.04 -2.39
N SER A 227 1.27 4.76 -1.72
CA SER A 227 0.08 5.33 -2.37
C SER A 227 0.42 6.75 -2.82
N LEU A 228 0.67 6.90 -4.11
CA LEU A 228 1.12 8.12 -4.75
C LEU A 228 -0.07 8.83 -5.41
N CYS A 229 -0.22 10.10 -5.13
CA CYS A 229 -1.35 10.89 -5.61
C CYS A 229 -0.88 12.14 -6.36
N ALA A 230 -1.57 12.51 -7.44
CA ALA A 230 -1.34 13.76 -8.14
C ALA A 230 -1.48 14.95 -7.19
N VAL A 231 -0.57 15.92 -7.22
CA VAL A 231 -0.58 17.06 -6.30
C VAL A 231 -1.88 17.85 -6.39
N SER A 232 -2.44 18.02 -7.59
CA SER A 232 -3.74 18.70 -7.81
C SER A 232 -4.93 17.96 -7.18
N ASN A 233 -4.75 16.66 -6.86
CA ASN A 233 -5.79 15.77 -6.34
C ASN A 233 -5.69 15.53 -4.82
N HIS A 234 -5.01 16.41 -4.09
CA HIS A 234 -4.80 16.25 -2.64
C HIS A 234 -6.12 16.17 -1.87
N ILE A 235 -6.07 15.46 -0.73
CA ILE A 235 -7.22 15.25 0.15
C ILE A 235 -7.77 16.57 0.71
N ARG A 236 -9.09 16.61 0.96
CA ARG A 236 -9.79 17.81 1.47
C ARG A 236 -10.34 17.61 2.89
N ARG A 237 -10.24 16.41 3.45
CA ARG A 237 -10.64 16.10 4.82
C ARG A 237 -9.49 15.45 5.56
N HIS A 238 -9.27 15.84 6.79
CA HIS A 238 -8.23 15.33 7.68
C HIS A 238 -8.86 14.48 8.80
N LYS A 239 -9.74 13.53 8.44
CA LYS A 239 -10.42 12.65 9.41
C LYS A 239 -9.48 11.58 9.94
N ARG A 240 -8.69 10.97 9.05
CA ARG A 240 -7.73 9.94 9.45
C ARG A 240 -6.46 10.60 10.02
N PRO A 241 -5.75 9.94 10.97
CA PRO A 241 -4.48 10.44 11.47
C PRO A 241 -3.47 10.73 10.35
N GLU A 242 -2.59 11.71 10.57
CA GLU A 242 -1.62 12.13 9.55
C GLU A 242 -0.62 11.03 9.16
N TYR A 243 -0.28 10.14 10.09
CA TYR A 243 0.57 8.99 9.79
C TYR A 243 -0.11 7.96 8.87
N ILE A 244 -1.44 8.01 8.71
CA ILE A 244 -2.21 7.18 7.76
C ILE A 244 -2.46 7.94 6.46
N ALA A 245 -2.92 9.20 6.53
CA ALA A 245 -3.23 10.04 5.37
C ALA A 245 -2.40 11.32 5.46
N HIS A 246 -1.28 11.35 4.74
CA HIS A 246 -0.30 12.42 4.83
C HIS A 246 -0.86 13.75 4.33
N ARG A 247 -0.38 14.83 4.93
CA ARG A 247 -0.83 16.21 4.67
C ARG A 247 0.25 17.09 4.08
N ASP A 248 1.42 16.54 3.83
CA ASP A 248 2.46 17.19 3.04
C ASP A 248 2.18 16.92 1.56
N PHE A 249 1.71 17.94 0.86
CA PHE A 249 1.39 17.89 -0.57
C PHE A 249 2.53 18.40 -1.44
N THR A 250 3.72 18.56 -0.87
CA THR A 250 4.93 18.93 -1.62
C THR A 250 5.24 17.85 -2.66
N PRO A 251 5.53 18.25 -3.89
CA PRO A 251 5.97 17.33 -4.92
C PRO A 251 7.19 16.50 -4.48
N ILE A 252 7.14 15.19 -4.72
CA ILE A 252 8.26 14.31 -4.41
C ILE A 252 9.37 14.55 -5.44
N ASP A 253 10.57 14.90 -4.96
CA ASP A 253 11.78 14.93 -5.75
C ASP A 253 12.50 13.58 -5.64
N CYS A 254 12.75 12.93 -6.79
CA CYS A 254 13.45 11.67 -6.83
C CYS A 254 14.91 11.79 -6.37
N LEU A 255 15.38 10.76 -5.69
CA LEU A 255 16.80 10.51 -5.48
C LEU A 255 17.40 9.78 -6.70
N PRO A 256 18.74 9.66 -6.82
CA PRO A 256 19.35 8.77 -7.81
C PRO A 256 18.91 7.31 -7.66
N ASP A 257 18.99 6.55 -8.75
CA ASP A 257 18.48 5.16 -8.81
C ASP A 257 19.22 4.17 -7.87
N ASP A 258 20.45 4.48 -7.51
CA ASP A 258 21.27 3.71 -6.56
C ASP A 258 21.07 4.10 -5.08
N CYS A 259 20.05 4.90 -4.79
CA CYS A 259 19.89 5.54 -3.48
C CYS A 259 19.73 4.55 -2.32
N LEU A 260 19.24 3.35 -2.55
CA LEU A 260 19.12 2.35 -1.48
C LEU A 260 20.48 1.82 -1.02
N LEU A 261 21.46 1.79 -1.91
CA LEU A 261 22.80 1.26 -1.65
C LEU A 261 23.85 2.33 -1.31
N GLN A 262 23.55 3.60 -1.60
CA GLN A 262 24.45 4.72 -1.35
C GLN A 262 23.97 5.61 -0.20
N ASP A 263 24.88 6.36 0.40
CA ASP A 263 24.56 7.23 1.54
C ASP A 263 24.03 8.60 1.10
N TYR A 264 22.83 8.63 0.55
CA TYR A 264 22.13 9.88 0.28
C TYR A 264 21.40 10.39 1.53
N PRO A 265 21.40 11.73 1.76
CA PRO A 265 20.65 12.33 2.84
C PRO A 265 19.15 12.25 2.57
N VAL A 266 18.40 11.91 3.60
CA VAL A 266 16.92 12.02 3.61
C VAL A 266 16.50 12.69 4.89
N ASP A 267 15.52 13.56 4.79
CA ASP A 267 14.85 14.13 5.94
C ASP A 267 13.94 13.08 6.60
N LEU A 268 14.00 13.01 7.92
CA LEU A 268 13.20 12.10 8.74
C LEU A 268 12.44 12.93 9.79
N PRO A 269 11.41 13.67 9.36
CA PRO A 269 10.78 14.69 10.21
C PRO A 269 10.10 14.13 11.47
N TRP A 270 9.84 12.84 11.53
CA TRP A 270 9.21 12.18 12.68
C TRP A 270 10.15 11.22 13.41
N LYS A 271 11.45 11.31 13.20
CA LYS A 271 12.44 10.44 13.84
C LYS A 271 12.35 10.48 15.38
N ASP A 272 12.10 11.67 15.93
CA ASP A 272 11.96 11.91 17.36
C ASP A 272 10.48 11.99 17.83
N GLY A 273 9.57 11.51 17.02
CA GLY A 273 8.12 11.54 17.24
C GLY A 273 7.38 12.51 16.31
N MET A 274 6.10 12.23 16.08
CA MET A 274 5.26 13.08 15.23
C MET A 274 4.98 14.42 15.95
N PRO A 275 5.14 15.59 15.30
CA PRO A 275 4.82 16.89 15.91
C PRO A 275 3.38 16.93 16.42
N GLY A 276 3.20 17.35 17.68
CA GLY A 276 1.87 17.49 18.31
C GLY A 276 1.28 16.20 18.90
N SER A 277 1.93 15.05 18.76
CA SER A 277 1.61 13.84 19.51
C SER A 277 2.35 13.88 20.85
N ALA A 278 1.69 14.28 21.93
CA ALA A 278 2.06 13.70 23.22
C ALA A 278 2.00 12.18 23.01
N LEU A 279 3.07 11.46 23.33
CA LEU A 279 3.14 10.00 23.26
C LEU A 279 1.87 9.40 23.90
N GLN A 280 0.80 9.29 23.14
CA GLN A 280 -0.31 8.44 23.50
C GLN A 280 0.19 7.01 23.24
N THR A 281 0.79 6.42 24.26
CA THR A 281 0.83 4.98 24.42
C THR A 281 -0.63 4.52 24.54
N SER A 282 -1.38 4.60 23.45
CA SER A 282 -2.74 4.12 23.40
C SER A 282 -2.67 2.60 23.37
N THR A 283 -2.85 2.00 24.53
CA THR A 283 -3.22 0.58 24.66
C THR A 283 -4.67 0.34 24.20
N VAL A 284 -5.35 1.39 23.70
CA VAL A 284 -6.74 1.36 23.29
C VAL A 284 -6.82 0.89 21.83
N PRO A 285 -7.57 -0.18 21.53
CA PRO A 285 -7.83 -0.62 20.17
C PRO A 285 -8.40 0.55 19.33
N PHE A 286 -8.07 0.57 18.05
CA PHE A 286 -8.50 1.60 17.09
C PHE A 286 -10.03 1.89 17.14
N ASP A 287 -10.85 0.88 17.51
CA ASP A 287 -12.30 0.97 17.63
C ASP A 287 -12.77 1.81 18.82
N GLU A 288 -12.02 1.88 19.93
CA GLU A 288 -12.41 2.67 21.11
C GLU A 288 -12.07 4.16 20.96
N GLN A 289 -11.15 4.52 20.07
CA GLN A 289 -10.84 5.93 19.76
C GLN A 289 -11.98 6.63 18.99
N LYS A 290 -12.92 5.89 18.38
CA LYS A 290 -14.09 6.45 17.67
C LYS A 290 -15.26 6.79 18.60
N ALA A 291 -15.31 6.26 19.80
CA ALA A 291 -16.39 6.55 20.76
C ALA A 291 -16.17 7.85 21.56
N ALA A 292 -14.99 8.49 21.44
CA ALA A 292 -14.60 9.66 22.20
C ALA A 292 -14.39 10.94 21.36
N ALA A 293 -14.77 10.94 20.05
CA ALA A 293 -14.63 12.09 19.17
C ALA A 293 -15.98 12.54 18.57
#